data_77f92a29904d66d64b8f3cd9089446b0
#
_entry.id   77f92a29904d66d64b8f3cd9089446b0
#
_cell.length_a   1.000
_cell.length_b   1.000
_cell.length_c   1.000
_cell.angle_alpha   90.00
_cell.angle_beta   90.00
_cell.angle_gamma   90.00
#
_symmetry.space_group_name_H-M   'P 1'
#
loop_
_entity.id
_entity.type
_entity.pdbx_description
1 polymer ?
#
loop_
_entity_poly.entity_id
_entity_poly.type
_entity_poly.pdbx_seq_one_letter_code
_entity_poly.pdbx_strand_id
1 'polypeptide(L)'
;MCTLEDAEAQGLKIINELRVNARVAGKRLRKDVQFAIKASKSGAWHVNAEGAPVCETPNGEIVLEEGEYELINSVEEKNAEEAANSVSAALPTGGFVILDTELNDDLIAEGYARDVIRAVQDARKAADLQISDRIALKLVVPAEDVAKVEQFKELVSSETLATSFEVTAGDELNVEVAKA
;
A
#
# COMPACT_ATOMS: atom_id res chain seq x y z
N MET A 1 -10.26 13.27 4.47
CA MET A 1 -9.16 13.76 3.62
C MET A 1 -8.21 14.44 4.58
N CYS A 2 -7.06 13.83 4.86
CA CYS A 2 -6.08 14.34 5.83
C CYS A 2 -5.28 15.45 5.14
N THR A 3 -5.11 16.60 5.78
CA THR A 3 -4.32 17.70 5.25
C THR A 3 -2.84 17.54 5.62
N LEU A 4 -1.95 18.32 5.00
CA LEU A 4 -0.52 18.36 5.37
C LEU A 4 -0.31 18.74 6.86
N GLU A 5 -1.14 19.65 7.38
CA GLU A 5 -1.12 20.06 8.79
C GLU A 5 -1.54 18.93 9.73
N ASP A 6 -2.49 18.07 9.30
CA ASP A 6 -2.90 16.89 10.06
C ASP A 6 -1.80 15.84 10.13
N ALA A 7 -0.98 15.70 9.08
CA ALA A 7 0.14 14.77 9.04
C ALA A 7 1.29 15.21 9.95
N GLU A 8 1.60 16.51 9.99
CA GLU A 8 2.60 17.06 10.93
C GLU A 8 2.14 16.93 12.38
N ALA A 9 0.83 17.08 12.66
CA ALA A 9 0.25 16.87 13.98
C ALA A 9 0.36 15.42 14.46
N GLN A 10 0.39 14.45 13.53
CA GLN A 10 0.61 13.02 13.81
C GLN A 10 2.09 12.64 13.88
N GLY A 11 3.01 13.61 13.86
CA GLY A 11 4.45 13.37 14.03
C GLY A 11 5.19 12.95 12.77
N LEU A 12 4.53 12.96 11.62
CA LEU A 12 5.12 12.65 10.32
C LEU A 12 5.87 13.87 9.78
N LYS A 13 7.12 13.69 9.40
CA LYS A 13 7.91 14.73 8.75
C LYS A 13 7.91 14.50 7.24
N ILE A 14 7.29 15.43 6.52
CA ILE A 14 7.32 15.40 5.07
C ILE A 14 8.66 15.97 4.61
N ILE A 15 9.44 15.14 3.93
CA ILE A 15 10.68 15.56 3.28
C ILE A 15 10.40 15.72 1.80
N ASN A 16 10.62 16.92 1.30
CA ASN A 16 10.62 17.18 -0.11
C ASN A 16 12.03 16.88 -0.64
N GLU A 17 12.17 15.84 -1.45
CA GLU A 17 13.39 15.55 -2.17
C GLU A 17 13.32 16.15 -3.58
N LEU A 18 14.33 16.92 -3.92
CA LEU A 18 14.51 17.43 -5.28
C LEU A 18 15.38 16.46 -6.08
N ARG A 19 14.83 15.89 -7.13
CA ARG A 19 15.59 15.07 -8.08
C ARG A 19 15.79 15.84 -9.39
N VAL A 20 17.05 16.16 -9.70
CA VAL A 20 17.40 16.87 -10.92
C VAL A 20 17.52 15.89 -12.09
N ASN A 21 16.79 16.16 -13.17
CA ASN A 21 16.91 15.42 -14.42
C ASN A 21 18.15 15.93 -15.20
N ALA A 22 19.29 15.31 -14.95
CA ALA A 22 20.57 15.71 -15.54
C ALA A 22 20.57 15.72 -17.06
N ARG A 23 19.74 14.91 -17.72
CA ARG A 23 19.67 14.80 -19.18
C ARG A 23 18.97 16.02 -19.80
N VAL A 24 17.96 16.52 -19.13
CA VAL A 24 17.18 17.71 -19.59
C VAL A 24 17.92 18.98 -19.16
N ALA A 25 18.19 19.13 -17.86
CA ALA A 25 18.87 20.27 -17.28
C ALA A 25 20.27 20.49 -17.84
N GLY A 26 20.99 19.42 -18.21
CA GLY A 26 22.33 19.49 -18.77
C GLY A 26 22.38 20.21 -20.12
N LYS A 27 21.29 20.24 -20.89
CA LYS A 27 21.23 20.99 -22.17
C LYS A 27 21.33 22.49 -21.95
N ARG A 28 20.70 23.01 -20.90
CA ARG A 28 20.68 24.43 -20.52
C ARG A 28 21.83 24.77 -19.59
N LEU A 29 21.99 24.03 -18.51
CA LEU A 29 22.94 24.33 -17.43
C LEU A 29 24.40 23.87 -17.75
N ARG A 30 24.59 22.96 -18.70
CA ARG A 30 25.92 22.46 -19.10
C ARG A 30 26.73 21.98 -17.90
N LYS A 31 27.81 22.69 -17.53
CA LYS A 31 28.70 22.34 -16.41
C LYS A 31 28.06 22.58 -15.05
N ASP A 32 27.12 23.53 -14.96
CA ASP A 32 26.47 23.91 -13.71
C ASP A 32 25.42 22.88 -13.24
N VAL A 33 25.01 21.95 -14.12
CA VAL A 33 24.10 20.86 -13.75
C VAL A 33 24.65 20.01 -12.57
N GLN A 34 25.98 19.88 -12.47
CA GLN A 34 26.60 19.14 -11.37
C GLN A 34 26.42 19.84 -10.03
N PHE A 35 26.42 21.17 -10.01
CA PHE A 35 26.19 21.95 -8.81
C PHE A 35 24.70 21.85 -8.40
N ALA A 36 23.76 21.89 -9.35
CA ALA A 36 22.34 21.68 -9.07
C ALA A 36 22.08 20.28 -8.50
N ILE A 37 22.68 19.21 -9.04
CA ILE A 37 22.60 17.84 -8.51
C ILE A 37 23.21 17.76 -7.11
N LYS A 38 24.31 18.44 -6.85
CA LYS A 38 24.93 18.45 -5.52
C LYS A 38 24.03 19.20 -4.52
N ALA A 39 23.49 20.34 -4.89
CA ALA A 39 22.58 21.12 -4.08
C ALA A 39 21.29 20.34 -3.76
N SER A 40 20.72 19.63 -4.74
CA SER A 40 19.53 18.80 -4.51
C SER A 40 19.78 17.68 -3.49
N LYS A 41 20.95 17.05 -3.53
CA LYS A 41 21.32 15.97 -2.59
C LYS A 41 21.70 16.47 -1.19
N SER A 42 22.25 17.68 -1.10
CA SER A 42 22.65 18.27 0.19
C SER A 42 21.52 19.03 0.89
N GLY A 43 20.35 19.17 0.27
CA GLY A 43 19.25 19.98 0.79
C GLY A 43 19.45 21.49 0.62
N ALA A 44 20.49 21.93 -0.11
CA ALA A 44 20.78 23.35 -0.38
C ALA A 44 19.90 23.87 -1.53
N TRP A 45 18.61 23.83 -1.34
CA TRP A 45 17.62 24.30 -2.30
C TRP A 45 16.33 24.73 -1.59
N HIS A 46 15.56 25.59 -2.25
CA HIS A 46 14.24 26.03 -1.78
C HIS A 46 13.29 26.20 -2.97
N VAL A 47 12.00 26.35 -2.70
CA VAL A 47 10.99 26.65 -3.72
C VAL A 47 10.73 28.15 -3.71
N ASN A 48 10.79 28.81 -4.88
CA ASN A 48 10.50 30.22 -4.99
C ASN A 48 8.99 30.52 -4.98
N ALA A 49 8.63 31.79 -5.03
CA ALA A 49 7.23 32.24 -5.03
C ALA A 49 6.40 31.75 -6.24
N GLU A 50 7.07 31.33 -7.31
CA GLU A 50 6.47 30.80 -8.53
C GLU A 50 6.33 29.27 -8.51
N GLY A 51 6.79 28.60 -7.43
CA GLY A 51 6.73 27.15 -7.26
C GLY A 51 7.90 26.39 -7.91
N ALA A 52 8.90 27.10 -8.46
CA ALA A 52 10.07 26.49 -9.06
C ALA A 52 11.19 26.25 -8.03
N PRO A 53 11.89 25.09 -8.07
CA PRO A 53 13.04 24.82 -7.22
C PRO A 53 14.23 25.70 -7.61
N VAL A 54 14.87 26.28 -6.61
CA VAL A 54 16.08 27.07 -6.71
C VAL A 54 17.19 26.37 -5.97
N CYS A 55 18.23 25.99 -6.66
CA CYS A 55 19.42 25.36 -6.10
C CYS A 55 20.46 26.43 -5.73
N GLU A 56 20.90 26.41 -4.48
CA GLU A 56 21.99 27.27 -3.99
C GLU A 56 23.34 26.66 -4.39
N THR A 57 24.10 27.37 -5.21
CA THR A 57 25.37 26.86 -5.69
C THR A 57 26.50 27.88 -5.45
N PRO A 58 27.76 27.43 -5.45
CA PRO A 58 28.90 28.35 -5.30
C PRO A 58 29.01 29.42 -6.38
N ASN A 59 28.35 29.19 -7.53
CA ASN A 59 28.33 30.11 -8.66
C ASN A 59 27.09 31.02 -8.68
N GLY A 60 26.24 30.96 -7.64
CA GLY A 60 24.98 31.66 -7.54
C GLY A 60 23.78 30.70 -7.54
N GLU A 61 22.60 31.27 -7.50
CA GLU A 61 21.33 30.53 -7.51
C GLU A 61 21.01 30.03 -8.93
N ILE A 62 20.55 28.77 -9.01
CA ILE A 62 20.09 28.15 -10.26
C ILE A 62 18.60 27.81 -10.09
N VAL A 63 17.75 28.48 -10.84
CA VAL A 63 16.34 28.14 -10.94
C VAL A 63 16.18 27.01 -11.94
N LEU A 64 15.50 25.92 -11.53
CA LEU A 64 15.19 24.80 -12.41
C LEU A 64 13.87 25.04 -13.12
N GLU A 65 13.82 24.71 -14.42
CA GLU A 65 12.64 24.83 -15.26
C GLU A 65 11.84 23.52 -15.27
N GLU A 66 10.58 23.60 -15.69
CA GLU A 66 9.69 22.44 -15.81
C GLU A 66 10.31 21.35 -16.70
N GLY A 67 10.29 20.11 -16.22
CA GLY A 67 10.94 18.97 -16.86
C GLY A 67 12.42 18.77 -16.52
N GLU A 68 13.09 19.75 -15.91
CA GLU A 68 14.47 19.64 -15.44
C GLU A 68 14.57 18.99 -14.05
N TYR A 69 13.45 18.89 -13.35
CA TYR A 69 13.38 18.34 -12.00
C TYR A 69 12.13 17.52 -11.76
N GLU A 70 12.17 16.75 -10.70
CA GLU A 70 11.04 16.04 -10.10
C GLU A 70 11.07 16.30 -8.60
N LEU A 71 9.96 16.78 -8.04
CA LEU A 71 9.79 16.91 -6.60
C LEU A 71 9.15 15.63 -6.08
N ILE A 72 9.87 14.90 -5.25
CA ILE A 72 9.40 13.68 -4.61
C ILE A 72 9.13 14.02 -3.15
N ASN A 73 7.88 13.87 -2.76
CA ASN A 73 7.49 13.98 -1.37
C ASN A 73 7.69 12.60 -0.73
N SER A 74 8.62 12.50 0.19
CA SER A 74 8.80 11.32 1.03
C SER A 74 8.38 11.65 2.47
N VAL A 75 7.87 10.64 3.16
CA VAL A 75 7.50 10.77 4.56
C VAL A 75 8.59 10.12 5.39
N GLU A 76 9.27 10.93 6.23
CA GLU A 76 10.19 10.42 7.23
C GLU A 76 9.43 10.23 8.55
N GLU A 77 9.29 8.99 8.97
CA GLU A 77 8.68 8.66 10.24
C GLU A 77 9.68 8.90 11.36
N LYS A 78 9.26 9.67 12.39
CA LYS A 78 10.16 10.06 13.50
C LYS A 78 10.52 8.92 14.43
N ASN A 79 9.75 7.82 14.42
CA ASN A 79 9.93 6.68 15.31
C ASN A 79 10.24 5.41 14.52
N ALA A 80 11.37 4.78 14.81
CA ALA A 80 11.78 3.52 14.15
C ALA A 80 10.82 2.34 14.41
N GLU A 81 10.02 2.38 15.48
CA GLU A 81 9.00 1.36 15.79
C GLU A 81 7.72 1.56 14.95
N GLU A 82 7.30 2.82 14.71
CA GLU A 82 6.15 3.13 13.83
C GLU A 82 6.52 2.92 12.36
N ALA A 83 7.79 3.21 11.98
CA ALA A 83 8.32 2.93 10.64
C ALA A 83 8.34 1.44 10.28
N ALA A 84 8.39 0.55 11.26
CA ALA A 84 8.38 -0.90 11.03
C ALA A 84 6.99 -1.41 10.63
N ASN A 85 5.93 -0.71 11.05
CA ASN A 85 4.53 -1.15 10.91
C ASN A 85 3.72 -0.28 9.95
N SER A 86 4.36 0.61 9.18
CA SER A 86 3.68 1.42 8.17
C SER A 86 4.41 1.44 6.84
N VAL A 87 3.65 1.62 5.77
CA VAL A 87 4.17 1.81 4.41
C VAL A 87 3.55 3.07 3.83
N SER A 88 4.40 3.97 3.36
CA SER A 88 3.96 5.21 2.72
C SER A 88 4.24 5.22 1.22
N ALA A 89 3.35 5.83 0.45
CA ALA A 89 3.51 6.03 -0.98
C ALA A 89 3.04 7.42 -1.41
N ALA A 90 3.83 8.09 -2.24
CA ALA A 90 3.45 9.36 -2.83
C ALA A 90 2.46 9.15 -3.99
N LEU A 91 1.48 10.04 -4.09
CA LEU A 91 0.50 10.06 -5.18
C LEU A 91 0.98 10.96 -6.33
N PRO A 92 0.74 10.59 -7.61
CA PRO A 92 1.13 11.41 -8.77
C PRO A 92 0.50 12.80 -8.80
N THR A 93 -0.64 12.98 -8.14
CA THR A 93 -1.40 14.24 -8.08
C THR A 93 -0.99 15.14 -6.91
N GLY A 94 0.09 14.80 -6.23
CA GLY A 94 0.47 15.40 -4.95
C GLY A 94 -0.28 14.77 -3.77
N GLY A 95 0.36 14.76 -2.61
CA GLY A 95 -0.12 14.06 -1.42
C GLY A 95 0.51 12.68 -1.27
N PHE A 96 0.09 11.96 -0.23
CA PHE A 96 0.62 10.64 0.10
C PHE A 96 -0.45 9.77 0.75
N VAL A 97 -0.22 8.47 0.73
CA VAL A 97 -1.03 7.47 1.45
C VAL A 97 -0.10 6.78 2.44
N ILE A 98 -0.57 6.62 3.67
CA ILE A 98 0.08 5.82 4.69
C ILE A 98 -0.83 4.63 4.98
N LEU A 99 -0.28 3.44 4.91
CA LEU A 99 -0.93 2.20 5.28
C LEU A 99 -0.29 1.69 6.56
N ASP A 100 -1.08 1.56 7.61
CA ASP A 100 -0.70 0.80 8.79
C ASP A 100 -0.71 -0.69 8.41
N THR A 101 0.41 -1.36 8.61
CA THR A 101 0.61 -2.79 8.29
C THR A 101 0.64 -3.67 9.53
N GLU A 102 0.34 -3.10 10.70
CA GLU A 102 0.23 -3.88 11.93
C GLU A 102 -0.95 -4.87 11.82
N LEU A 103 -0.63 -6.16 11.95
CA LEU A 103 -1.62 -7.22 11.91
C LEU A 103 -2.08 -7.54 13.32
N ASN A 104 -3.39 -7.43 13.54
CA ASN A 104 -4.04 -7.95 14.74
C ASN A 104 -4.70 -9.32 14.45
N ASP A 105 -5.14 -10.01 15.51
CA ASP A 105 -5.74 -11.33 15.39
C ASP A 105 -7.01 -11.33 14.52
N ASP A 106 -7.79 -10.25 14.52
CA ASP A 106 -8.99 -10.12 13.70
C ASP A 106 -8.65 -10.00 12.20
N LEU A 107 -7.62 -9.21 11.84
CA LEU A 107 -7.15 -9.10 10.46
C LEU A 107 -6.54 -10.42 9.95
N ILE A 108 -5.82 -11.13 10.82
CA ILE A 108 -5.28 -12.46 10.50
C ILE A 108 -6.43 -13.45 10.26
N ALA A 109 -7.46 -13.45 11.11
CA ALA A 109 -8.61 -14.31 10.96
C ALA A 109 -9.44 -13.96 9.71
N GLU A 110 -9.61 -12.66 9.40
CA GLU A 110 -10.27 -12.22 8.15
C GLU A 110 -9.47 -12.65 6.91
N GLY A 111 -8.14 -12.51 6.95
CA GLY A 111 -7.25 -12.96 5.88
C GLY A 111 -7.43 -14.45 5.60
N TYR A 112 -7.43 -15.27 6.65
CA TYR A 112 -7.67 -16.72 6.53
C TYR A 112 -9.07 -17.03 5.95
N ALA A 113 -10.10 -16.33 6.40
CA ALA A 113 -11.46 -16.49 5.86
C ALA A 113 -11.52 -16.16 4.35
N ARG A 114 -10.79 -15.16 3.88
CA ARG A 114 -10.67 -14.84 2.45
C ARG A 114 -9.96 -15.92 1.65
N ASP A 115 -8.92 -16.54 2.23
CA ASP A 115 -8.26 -17.70 1.60
C ASP A 115 -9.20 -18.89 1.50
N VAL A 116 -10.02 -19.14 2.53
CA VAL A 116 -11.10 -20.16 2.49
C VAL A 116 -12.11 -19.84 1.40
N ILE A 117 -12.58 -18.60 1.29
CA ILE A 117 -13.51 -18.18 0.21
C ILE A 117 -12.91 -18.49 -1.16
N ARG A 118 -11.63 -18.17 -1.36
CA ARG A 118 -10.93 -18.46 -2.61
C ARG A 118 -10.88 -19.95 -2.91
N ALA A 119 -10.55 -20.78 -1.92
CA ALA A 119 -10.54 -22.24 -2.06
C ALA A 119 -11.94 -22.78 -2.41
N VAL A 120 -13.01 -22.26 -1.79
CA VAL A 120 -14.38 -22.62 -2.11
C VAL A 120 -14.74 -22.22 -3.54
N GLN A 121 -14.35 -21.03 -4.01
CA GLN A 121 -14.61 -20.61 -5.38
C GLN A 121 -13.87 -21.51 -6.40
N ASP A 122 -12.68 -21.97 -6.08
CA ASP A 122 -11.95 -22.90 -6.94
C ASP A 122 -12.59 -24.32 -6.92
N ALA A 123 -13.07 -24.78 -5.76
CA ALA A 123 -13.84 -26.03 -5.65
C ALA A 123 -15.16 -25.96 -6.43
N ARG A 124 -15.88 -24.82 -6.41
CA ARG A 124 -17.08 -24.58 -7.21
C ARG A 124 -16.79 -24.70 -8.72
N LYS A 125 -15.68 -24.11 -9.19
CA LYS A 125 -15.25 -24.23 -10.60
C LYS A 125 -14.93 -25.68 -10.97
N ALA A 126 -14.22 -26.38 -10.09
CA ALA A 126 -13.89 -27.79 -10.31
C ALA A 126 -15.11 -28.70 -10.35
N ALA A 127 -16.19 -28.34 -9.63
CA ALA A 127 -17.48 -29.04 -9.64
C ALA A 127 -18.43 -28.57 -10.76
N ASP A 128 -17.97 -27.70 -11.68
CA ASP A 128 -18.74 -27.12 -12.81
C ASP A 128 -20.05 -26.43 -12.38
N LEU A 129 -20.04 -25.80 -11.19
CA LEU A 129 -21.18 -25.07 -10.65
C LEU A 129 -21.29 -23.68 -11.29
N GLN A 130 -22.53 -23.24 -11.53
CA GLN A 130 -22.80 -21.89 -12.03
C GLN A 130 -22.59 -20.85 -10.93
N ILE A 131 -22.31 -19.60 -11.33
CA ILE A 131 -22.05 -18.49 -10.39
C ILE A 131 -23.22 -18.29 -9.42
N SER A 132 -24.44 -18.48 -9.88
CA SER A 132 -25.68 -18.32 -9.10
C SER A 132 -26.12 -19.55 -8.30
N ASP A 133 -25.45 -20.70 -8.48
CA ASP A 133 -25.82 -21.91 -7.76
C ASP A 133 -25.56 -21.75 -6.26
N ARG A 134 -26.51 -22.19 -5.47
CA ARG A 134 -26.33 -22.30 -4.01
C ARG A 134 -25.70 -23.62 -3.67
N ILE A 135 -24.89 -23.62 -2.59
CA ILE A 135 -24.11 -24.79 -2.21
C ILE A 135 -24.35 -25.22 -0.76
N ALA A 136 -24.21 -26.51 -0.53
CA ALA A 136 -23.87 -27.07 0.77
C ALA A 136 -22.34 -27.12 0.88
N LEU A 137 -21.79 -26.46 1.89
CA LEU A 137 -20.35 -26.31 2.09
C LEU A 137 -19.91 -27.10 3.33
N LYS A 138 -18.92 -27.96 3.15
CA LYS A 138 -18.19 -28.61 4.22
C LYS A 138 -16.72 -28.24 4.14
N LEU A 139 -16.19 -27.79 5.26
CA LEU A 139 -14.78 -27.42 5.42
C LEU A 139 -14.11 -28.32 6.43
N VAL A 140 -12.92 -28.78 6.10
CA VAL A 140 -11.95 -29.32 7.03
C VAL A 140 -10.82 -28.34 7.12
N VAL A 141 -10.47 -27.88 8.31
CA VAL A 141 -9.40 -26.89 8.52
C VAL A 141 -8.54 -27.31 9.72
N PRO A 142 -7.29 -26.83 9.82
CA PRO A 142 -6.49 -27.06 11.02
C PRO A 142 -7.23 -26.67 12.29
N ALA A 143 -7.03 -27.41 13.36
CA ALA A 143 -7.78 -27.22 14.61
C ALA A 143 -7.64 -25.80 15.17
N GLU A 144 -6.48 -25.15 14.96
CA GLU A 144 -6.17 -23.77 15.35
C GLU A 144 -6.93 -22.72 14.52
N ASP A 145 -7.38 -23.08 13.33
CA ASP A 145 -8.06 -22.16 12.40
C ASP A 145 -9.59 -22.29 12.43
N VAL A 146 -10.14 -23.30 13.11
CA VAL A 146 -11.59 -23.51 13.24
C VAL A 146 -12.27 -22.25 13.80
N ALA A 147 -11.72 -21.67 14.86
CA ALA A 147 -12.27 -20.48 15.48
C ALA A 147 -12.26 -19.27 14.54
N LYS A 148 -11.22 -19.11 13.72
CA LYS A 148 -11.10 -18.03 12.72
C LYS A 148 -12.17 -18.13 11.65
N VAL A 149 -12.43 -19.34 11.16
CA VAL A 149 -13.47 -19.59 10.15
C VAL A 149 -14.88 -19.39 10.72
N GLU A 150 -15.12 -19.84 11.95
CA GLU A 150 -16.41 -19.64 12.63
C GLU A 150 -16.70 -18.17 12.90
N GLN A 151 -15.68 -17.36 13.25
CA GLN A 151 -15.80 -15.92 13.45
C GLN A 151 -16.28 -15.22 12.17
N PHE A 152 -15.83 -15.64 10.99
CA PHE A 152 -16.19 -15.07 9.70
C PHE A 152 -17.18 -15.92 8.88
N LYS A 153 -17.92 -16.79 9.54
CA LYS A 153 -18.89 -17.71 8.92
C LYS A 153 -19.90 -17.02 8.01
N GLU A 154 -20.42 -15.86 8.45
CA GLU A 154 -21.39 -15.10 7.66
C GLU A 154 -20.76 -14.55 6.37
N LEU A 155 -19.52 -14.05 6.47
CA LEU A 155 -18.77 -13.57 5.31
C LEU A 155 -18.53 -14.71 4.32
N VAL A 156 -18.01 -15.86 4.79
CA VAL A 156 -17.76 -17.02 3.92
C VAL A 156 -19.04 -17.51 3.27
N SER A 157 -20.14 -17.63 4.04
CA SER A 157 -21.42 -18.11 3.51
C SER A 157 -22.02 -17.18 2.47
N SER A 158 -21.96 -15.85 2.70
CA SER A 158 -22.51 -14.87 1.77
C SER A 158 -21.72 -14.80 0.46
N GLU A 159 -20.41 -14.78 0.53
CA GLU A 159 -19.50 -14.68 -0.63
C GLU A 159 -19.46 -15.97 -1.48
N THR A 160 -19.81 -17.12 -0.88
CA THR A 160 -19.81 -18.40 -1.56
C THR A 160 -21.20 -18.92 -1.91
N LEU A 161 -22.27 -18.21 -1.53
CA LEU A 161 -23.67 -18.61 -1.65
C LEU A 161 -23.97 -19.95 -0.94
N ALA A 162 -23.33 -20.20 0.20
CA ALA A 162 -23.56 -21.38 1.00
C ALA A 162 -24.88 -21.29 1.77
N THR A 163 -25.75 -22.27 1.59
CA THR A 163 -27.02 -22.41 2.33
C THR A 163 -26.89 -23.31 3.56
N SER A 164 -25.89 -24.18 3.55
CA SER A 164 -25.45 -24.92 4.72
C SER A 164 -23.92 -24.82 4.82
N PHE A 165 -23.43 -24.75 6.06
CA PHE A 165 -22.03 -24.50 6.35
C PHE A 165 -21.62 -25.36 7.53
N GLU A 166 -20.72 -26.29 7.32
CA GLU A 166 -20.17 -27.19 8.33
C GLU A 166 -18.64 -27.07 8.34
N VAL A 167 -18.06 -26.91 9.52
CA VAL A 167 -16.60 -26.82 9.71
C VAL A 167 -16.19 -27.94 10.67
N THR A 168 -15.13 -28.65 10.33
CA THR A 168 -14.53 -29.69 11.15
C THR A 168 -13.01 -29.52 11.23
N ALA A 169 -12.43 -29.94 12.34
CA ALA A 169 -10.99 -29.92 12.51
C ALA A 169 -10.33 -31.09 11.76
N GLY A 170 -9.17 -30.80 11.13
CA GLY A 170 -8.33 -31.75 10.42
C GLY A 170 -6.89 -31.30 10.36
N ASP A 171 -6.11 -31.86 9.45
CA ASP A 171 -4.68 -31.58 9.35
C ASP A 171 -4.40 -30.42 8.36
N GLU A 172 -5.25 -30.27 7.33
CA GLU A 172 -5.10 -29.26 6.27
C GLU A 172 -6.46 -28.79 5.75
N LEU A 173 -6.45 -27.64 5.05
CA LEU A 173 -7.64 -27.10 4.43
C LEU A 173 -8.14 -28.01 3.30
N ASN A 174 -9.35 -28.55 3.49
CA ASN A 174 -10.08 -29.30 2.46
C ASN A 174 -11.48 -28.72 2.31
N VAL A 175 -11.95 -28.63 1.06
CA VAL A 175 -13.22 -28.01 0.70
C VAL A 175 -14.06 -28.98 -0.09
N GLU A 176 -15.24 -29.29 0.44
CA GLU A 176 -16.27 -30.08 -0.25
C GLU A 176 -17.47 -29.19 -0.56
N VAL A 177 -17.88 -29.14 -1.82
CA VAL A 177 -19.05 -28.39 -2.27
C VAL A 177 -20.02 -29.33 -2.96
N ALA A 178 -21.29 -29.17 -2.64
CA ALA A 178 -22.37 -29.83 -3.35
C ALA A 178 -23.45 -28.81 -3.69
N LYS A 179 -24.12 -28.97 -4.83
CA LYS A 179 -25.26 -28.11 -5.20
C LYS A 179 -26.39 -28.35 -4.21
N ALA A 180 -26.92 -27.23 -3.65
CA ALA A 180 -28.03 -27.26 -2.70
C ALA A 180 -29.39 -27.28 -3.39
#